data_337d455522129cb99820d1f5b1773211
#
_entry.id   337d455522129cb99820d1f5b1773211
#
_cell.length_a   1.000
_cell.length_b   1.000
_cell.length_c   1.000
_cell.angle_alpha   90.00
_cell.angle_beta   90.00
_cell.angle_gamma   90.00
#
_symmetry.space_group_name_H-M   'P 1'
#
loop_
_entity.id
_entity.type
_entity.pdbx_description
1 polymer ?
#
loop_
_entity_poly.entity_id
_entity_poly.type
_entity_poly.pdbx_seq_one_letter_code
_entity_poly.pdbx_strand_id
1 'polypeptide(L)'
;MVLMFLIHVGFCMYEVGASRYKHHQHTLMKNTMLIPLVTVTWFLFGWWIYWAFPTGPGIAPSIMNESTALITDDSLFSAKFQVATSSIMAVNLGDHINGVFWAAFLLFSWTAASIVSGAIIERITTFAFGILAIAIGSVFWTIDAAWGWHFDGWMLKILGYHDAYASGVIHAIAGGFALGVLMVLGPRIGKFSSSGEPRNIGPRNPWLVTIGLFLIYTGFWGFYAACNITCLLYTSPSPRD
;
A
#
# COMPACT_ATOMS: atom_id res chain seq x y z
N MET A 1 12.02 -9.24 0.85
CA MET A 1 12.23 -7.82 0.49
C MET A 1 12.73 -7.67 -0.94
N VAL A 2 13.87 -8.24 -1.34
CA VAL A 2 14.41 -8.08 -2.71
C VAL A 2 13.41 -8.53 -3.78
N LEU A 3 12.80 -9.70 -3.62
CA LEU A 3 11.76 -10.17 -4.56
C LEU A 3 10.56 -9.21 -4.63
N MET A 4 10.11 -8.68 -3.50
CA MET A 4 9.00 -7.71 -3.50
C MET A 4 9.34 -6.42 -4.26
N PHE A 5 10.61 -5.99 -4.25
CA PHE A 5 11.02 -4.83 -5.04
C PHE A 5 10.84 -5.05 -6.55
N LEU A 6 10.96 -6.30 -7.03
CA LEU A 6 10.71 -6.62 -8.43
C LEU A 6 9.26 -6.32 -8.87
N ILE A 7 8.29 -6.34 -7.94
CA ILE A 7 6.91 -5.94 -8.22
C ILE A 7 6.88 -4.50 -8.74
N HIS A 8 7.60 -3.59 -8.09
CA HIS A 8 7.61 -2.17 -8.45
C HIS A 8 8.34 -1.91 -9.76
N VAL A 9 9.43 -2.63 -10.02
CA VAL A 9 10.09 -2.62 -11.33
C VAL A 9 9.12 -3.12 -12.40
N GLY A 10 8.41 -4.20 -12.11
CA GLY A 10 7.40 -4.78 -12.99
C GLY A 10 6.24 -3.84 -13.26
N PHE A 11 5.68 -3.17 -12.25
CA PHE A 11 4.63 -2.15 -12.44
C PHE A 11 5.10 -1.02 -13.33
N CYS A 12 6.31 -0.50 -13.08
CA CYS A 12 6.89 0.55 -13.91
C CYS A 12 6.96 0.14 -15.39
N MET A 13 7.53 -1.04 -15.67
CA MET A 13 7.63 -1.57 -17.04
C MET A 13 6.26 -1.83 -17.65
N TYR A 14 5.36 -2.46 -16.91
CA TYR A 14 4.00 -2.76 -17.34
C TYR A 14 3.25 -1.48 -17.74
N GLU A 15 3.24 -0.48 -16.87
CA GLU A 15 2.52 0.77 -17.10
C GLU A 15 3.13 1.59 -18.23
N VAL A 16 4.47 1.66 -18.32
CA VAL A 16 5.14 2.33 -19.44
C VAL A 16 4.80 1.64 -20.75
N GLY A 17 4.85 0.31 -20.79
CA GLY A 17 4.49 -0.47 -21.97
C GLY A 17 3.01 -0.30 -22.39
N ALA A 18 2.11 -0.18 -21.42
CA ALA A 18 0.67 0.01 -21.64
C ALA A 18 0.31 1.45 -22.05
N SER A 19 1.13 2.44 -21.70
CA SER A 19 0.89 3.84 -22.01
C SER A 19 1.24 4.21 -23.46
N ARG A 20 0.60 5.26 -23.99
CA ARG A 20 0.96 5.83 -25.31
C ARG A 20 2.34 6.48 -25.26
N TYR A 21 3.08 6.44 -26.34
CA TYR A 21 4.46 6.95 -26.44
C TYR A 21 4.64 8.33 -25.82
N LYS A 22 3.75 9.27 -26.11
CA LYS A 22 3.79 10.64 -25.58
C LYS A 22 3.67 10.74 -24.06
N HIS A 23 3.26 9.66 -23.38
CA HIS A 23 3.09 9.62 -21.94
C HIS A 23 4.12 8.71 -21.23
N HIS A 24 5.04 8.06 -21.96
CA HIS A 24 6.03 7.17 -21.39
C HIS A 24 6.87 7.84 -20.29
N GLN A 25 7.38 9.04 -20.59
CA GLN A 25 8.19 9.78 -19.61
C GLN A 25 7.39 10.15 -18.35
N HIS A 26 6.15 10.58 -18.53
CA HIS A 26 5.25 10.90 -17.42
C HIS A 26 4.95 9.65 -16.58
N THR A 27 4.66 8.52 -17.23
CA THR A 27 4.36 7.26 -16.56
C THR A 27 5.59 6.73 -15.81
N LEU A 28 6.78 6.80 -16.43
CA LEU A 28 8.04 6.45 -15.80
C LEU A 28 8.29 7.31 -14.56
N MET A 29 8.19 8.64 -14.70
CA MET A 29 8.40 9.56 -13.59
C MET A 29 7.42 9.33 -12.44
N LYS A 30 6.15 9.08 -12.74
CA LYS A 30 5.12 8.78 -11.75
C LYS A 30 5.49 7.54 -10.92
N ASN A 31 5.91 6.46 -11.56
CA ASN A 31 6.30 5.21 -10.90
C ASN A 31 7.62 5.32 -10.13
N THR A 32 8.58 6.09 -10.61
CA THR A 32 9.86 6.28 -9.90
C THR A 32 9.72 7.24 -8.71
N MET A 33 8.93 8.30 -8.82
CA MET A 33 8.71 9.26 -7.75
C MET A 33 7.85 8.73 -6.61
N LEU A 34 6.97 7.77 -6.90
CA LEU A 34 6.16 7.09 -5.89
C LEU A 34 7.04 6.49 -4.77
N ILE A 35 8.15 5.86 -5.13
CA ILE A 35 9.03 5.15 -4.18
C ILE A 35 9.55 6.08 -3.09
N PRO A 36 10.35 7.15 -3.40
CA PRO A 36 10.84 8.03 -2.35
C PRO A 36 9.73 8.77 -1.62
N LEU A 37 8.67 9.17 -2.32
CA LEU A 37 7.59 9.95 -1.73
C LEU A 37 6.83 9.15 -0.67
N VAL A 38 6.43 7.92 -0.99
CA VAL A 38 5.74 7.04 -0.03
C VAL A 38 6.69 6.55 1.06
N THR A 39 7.99 6.33 0.75
CA THR A 39 8.97 5.97 1.78
C THR A 39 9.09 7.04 2.86
N VAL A 40 9.21 8.31 2.46
CA VAL A 40 9.32 9.41 3.41
C VAL A 40 8.05 9.54 4.25
N THR A 41 6.89 9.50 3.63
CA THR A 41 5.62 9.64 4.35
C THR A 41 5.28 8.40 5.21
N TRP A 42 5.66 7.21 4.76
CA TRP A 42 5.59 5.99 5.56
C TRP A 42 6.47 6.11 6.82
N PHE A 43 7.71 6.57 6.66
CA PHE A 43 8.60 6.81 7.80
C PHE A 43 8.05 7.87 8.75
N LEU A 44 7.52 8.97 8.22
CA LEU A 44 7.04 10.08 9.03
C LEU A 44 5.78 9.73 9.83
N PHE A 45 4.80 9.07 9.22
CA PHE A 45 3.51 8.83 9.88
C PHE A 45 2.81 7.51 9.50
N GLY A 46 3.13 6.86 8.38
CA GLY A 46 2.42 5.66 7.96
C GLY A 46 2.56 4.51 8.96
N TRP A 47 3.77 4.24 9.44
CA TRP A 47 4.03 3.24 10.47
C TRP A 47 3.30 3.54 11.79
N TRP A 48 3.28 4.81 12.18
CA TRP A 48 2.54 5.23 13.36
C TRP A 48 1.02 5.02 13.20
N ILE A 49 0.45 5.31 12.03
CA ILE A 49 -0.99 5.11 11.78
C ILE A 49 -1.37 3.64 11.98
N TYR A 50 -0.54 2.71 11.51
CA TYR A 50 -0.79 1.28 11.69
C TYR A 50 -0.95 0.89 13.18
N TRP A 51 -0.13 1.45 14.05
CA TRP A 51 -0.17 1.16 15.48
C TRP A 51 -1.21 1.98 16.25
N ALA A 52 -1.62 3.12 15.72
CA ALA A 52 -2.50 4.06 16.42
C ALA A 52 -4.00 3.75 16.23
N PHE A 53 -4.38 3.06 15.16
CA PHE A 53 -5.79 2.93 14.76
C PHE A 53 -6.34 1.49 14.64
N PRO A 54 -5.85 0.48 15.37
CA PRO A 54 -6.34 -0.88 15.18
C PRO A 54 -7.80 -1.06 15.65
N THR A 55 -8.26 -0.30 16.61
CA THR A 55 -9.54 -0.50 17.30
C THR A 55 -10.76 0.07 16.59
N GLY A 56 -10.59 0.69 15.42
CA GLY A 56 -11.70 1.19 14.62
C GLY A 56 -11.56 2.65 14.19
N PRO A 57 -12.57 3.21 13.53
CA PRO A 57 -12.53 4.55 12.95
C PRO A 57 -12.54 5.68 13.99
N GLY A 58 -12.85 5.37 15.24
CA GLY A 58 -12.72 6.31 16.36
C GLY A 58 -11.36 6.17 17.01
N ILE A 59 -10.80 7.26 17.48
CA ILE A 59 -9.77 7.22 18.51
C ILE A 59 -10.50 6.78 19.79
N ALA A 60 -10.74 5.48 19.94
CA ALA A 60 -11.24 4.95 21.19
C ALA A 60 -10.01 4.64 22.05
N PRO A 61 -9.73 5.45 23.06
CA PRO A 61 -8.63 5.20 23.99
C PRO A 61 -8.89 3.97 24.87
N SER A 62 -10.04 3.34 24.75
CA SER A 62 -10.56 2.38 25.71
C SER A 62 -10.10 0.93 25.52
N ILE A 63 -9.36 0.60 24.47
CA ILE A 63 -8.85 -0.75 24.27
C ILE A 63 -7.33 -0.71 24.01
N MET A 64 -6.65 0.01 24.84
CA MET A 64 -5.22 -0.15 25.04
C MET A 64 -5.02 -1.32 26.00
N ASN A 65 -5.16 -2.54 25.50
CA ASN A 65 -4.79 -3.72 26.25
C ASN A 65 -3.27 -3.78 26.44
N GLU A 66 -2.85 -4.54 27.44
CA GLU A 66 -1.44 -4.74 27.81
C GLU A 66 -0.52 -5.14 26.63
N SER A 67 -1.07 -5.75 25.58
CA SER A 67 -0.32 -6.08 24.36
C SER A 67 0.04 -4.87 23.49
N THR A 68 -0.61 -3.73 23.69
CA THR A 68 -0.20 -2.44 23.13
C THR A 68 0.70 -1.65 24.09
N ALA A 69 1.19 -2.28 25.14
CA ALA A 69 1.99 -1.65 26.19
C ALA A 69 3.21 -0.87 25.66
N LEU A 70 3.76 -1.28 24.53
CA LEU A 70 4.80 -0.53 23.81
C LEU A 70 4.35 0.85 23.34
N ILE A 71 3.03 1.11 23.33
CA ILE A 71 2.42 2.38 22.94
C ILE A 71 1.75 3.06 24.13
N THR A 72 1.62 2.38 25.26
CA THR A 72 0.93 2.89 26.46
C THR A 72 1.86 3.56 27.46
N ASP A 73 3.15 3.55 27.25
CA ASP A 73 4.04 4.45 28.00
C ASP A 73 3.57 5.89 27.74
N ASP A 74 3.25 6.60 28.78
CA ASP A 74 2.78 8.00 28.71
C ASP A 74 3.75 8.88 27.93
N SER A 75 5.03 8.56 27.95
CA SER A 75 6.06 9.22 27.16
C SER A 75 5.86 8.98 25.65
N LEU A 76 5.47 7.79 25.24
CA LEU A 76 5.17 7.46 23.85
C LEU A 76 3.84 8.03 23.39
N PHE A 77 2.85 8.12 24.28
CA PHE A 77 1.59 8.77 23.97
C PHE A 77 1.77 10.27 23.76
N SER A 78 2.53 10.91 24.63
CA SER A 78 2.93 12.32 24.48
C SER A 78 3.75 12.54 23.19
N ALA A 79 4.66 11.64 22.87
CA ALA A 79 5.44 11.67 21.64
C ALA A 79 4.59 11.45 20.37
N LYS A 80 3.48 10.70 20.44
CA LYS A 80 2.54 10.52 19.31
C LYS A 80 1.99 11.83 18.76
N PHE A 81 1.75 12.79 19.63
CA PHE A 81 1.23 14.10 19.21
C PHE A 81 2.33 15.09 18.82
N GLN A 82 3.58 14.81 19.20
CA GLN A 82 4.69 15.70 18.92
C GLN A 82 5.44 15.33 17.65
N VAL A 83 5.72 14.04 17.42
CA VAL A 83 6.48 13.57 16.26
C VAL A 83 6.03 12.16 15.89
N ALA A 84 5.12 12.06 14.94
CA ALA A 84 4.58 10.79 14.45
C ALA A 84 5.55 10.09 13.47
N THR A 85 6.78 9.80 13.88
CA THR A 85 7.78 9.18 13.02
C THR A 85 8.16 7.78 13.49
N SER A 86 8.66 6.97 12.56
CA SER A 86 9.17 5.64 12.88
C SER A 86 10.31 5.66 13.89
N SER A 87 11.04 6.77 14.00
CA SER A 87 12.14 6.90 14.96
C SER A 87 11.68 6.89 16.43
N ILE A 88 10.47 7.34 16.71
CA ILE A 88 9.89 7.27 18.06
C ILE A 88 9.57 5.83 18.45
N MET A 89 9.33 4.99 17.47
CA MET A 89 9.08 3.57 17.65
C MET A 89 10.36 2.72 17.59
N ALA A 90 11.52 3.35 17.88
CA ALA A 90 12.82 2.72 17.76
C ALA A 90 12.97 1.42 18.60
N VAL A 91 12.27 1.33 19.71
CA VAL A 91 12.22 0.09 20.52
C VAL A 91 11.60 -1.05 19.71
N ASN A 92 10.55 -0.78 18.93
CA ASN A 92 9.92 -1.76 18.04
C ASN A 92 10.79 -2.08 16.81
N LEU A 93 11.54 -1.11 16.31
CA LEU A 93 12.45 -1.29 15.16
C LEU A 93 13.79 -1.90 15.57
N GLY A 94 14.16 -1.82 16.85
CA GLY A 94 15.35 -2.45 17.40
C GLY A 94 15.24 -3.98 17.45
N ASP A 95 14.04 -4.52 17.47
CA ASP A 95 13.78 -5.93 17.27
C ASP A 95 13.90 -6.28 15.78
N HIS A 96 14.67 -7.31 15.47
CA HIS A 96 14.85 -7.79 14.09
C HIS A 96 13.52 -8.11 13.39
N ILE A 97 12.56 -8.67 14.10
CA ILE A 97 11.24 -9.01 13.58
C ILE A 97 10.50 -7.73 13.20
N ASN A 98 10.42 -6.75 14.08
CA ASN A 98 9.74 -5.47 13.81
C ASN A 98 10.41 -4.68 12.68
N GLY A 99 11.73 -4.74 12.54
CA GLY A 99 12.44 -4.15 11.42
C GLY A 99 12.06 -4.79 10.08
N VAL A 100 11.92 -6.11 10.04
CA VAL A 100 11.43 -6.84 8.86
C VAL A 100 9.98 -6.47 8.54
N PHE A 101 9.13 -6.35 9.55
CA PHE A 101 7.76 -5.90 9.41
C PHE A 101 7.66 -4.50 8.83
N TRP A 102 8.38 -3.55 9.41
CA TRP A 102 8.41 -2.18 8.93
C TRP A 102 8.76 -2.11 7.44
N ALA A 103 9.79 -2.84 7.03
CA ALA A 103 10.23 -2.88 5.64
C ALA A 103 9.23 -3.59 4.72
N ALA A 104 8.59 -4.67 5.18
CA ALA A 104 7.55 -5.36 4.42
C ALA A 104 6.34 -4.45 4.19
N PHE A 105 5.88 -3.77 5.23
CA PHE A 105 4.76 -2.85 5.16
C PHE A 105 5.06 -1.62 4.29
N LEU A 106 6.29 -1.14 4.29
CA LEU A 106 6.72 -0.13 3.33
C LEU A 106 6.54 -0.60 1.88
N LEU A 107 6.94 -1.83 1.58
CA LEU A 107 6.77 -2.40 0.24
C LEU A 107 5.29 -2.63 -0.11
N PHE A 108 4.45 -2.95 0.86
CA PHE A 108 2.99 -2.99 0.68
C PHE A 108 2.41 -1.60 0.42
N SER A 109 2.91 -0.56 1.08
CA SER A 109 2.56 0.84 0.82
C SER A 109 2.81 1.23 -0.63
N TRP A 110 3.98 0.88 -1.16
CA TRP A 110 4.30 1.11 -2.58
C TRP A 110 3.37 0.31 -3.49
N THR A 111 3.05 -0.93 -3.12
CA THR A 111 2.15 -1.78 -3.91
C THR A 111 0.76 -1.18 -4.01
N ALA A 112 0.17 -0.74 -2.90
CA ALA A 112 -1.14 -0.09 -2.89
C ALA A 112 -1.16 1.15 -3.79
N ALA A 113 -0.13 1.99 -3.71
CA ALA A 113 0.00 3.18 -4.55
C ALA A 113 0.24 2.84 -6.03
N SER A 114 0.98 1.75 -6.32
CA SER A 114 1.22 1.27 -7.69
C SER A 114 -0.05 0.74 -8.35
N ILE A 115 -0.92 0.04 -7.62
CA ILE A 115 -2.22 -0.41 -8.12
C ILE A 115 -3.05 0.79 -8.58
N VAL A 116 -3.13 1.83 -7.75
CA VAL A 116 -3.83 3.08 -8.12
C VAL A 116 -3.17 3.75 -9.32
N SER A 117 -1.82 3.79 -9.37
CA SER A 117 -1.06 4.32 -10.50
C SER A 117 -1.48 3.70 -11.83
N GLY A 118 -1.56 2.38 -11.89
CA GLY A 118 -1.96 1.65 -13.08
C GLY A 118 -3.38 1.95 -13.54
N ALA A 119 -4.32 2.05 -12.58
CA ALA A 119 -5.71 2.33 -12.87
C ALA A 119 -5.93 3.71 -13.52
N ILE A 120 -5.15 4.72 -13.12
CA ILE A 120 -5.29 6.12 -13.56
C ILE A 120 -4.29 6.55 -14.64
N ILE A 121 -3.70 5.59 -15.33
CA ILE A 121 -2.74 5.81 -16.41
C ILE A 121 -3.27 6.84 -17.42
N GLU A 122 -2.44 7.82 -17.82
CA GLU A 122 -2.76 8.89 -18.78
C GLU A 122 -3.93 9.82 -18.39
N ARG A 123 -4.34 9.84 -17.12
CA ARG A 123 -5.53 10.59 -16.69
C ARG A 123 -5.25 11.66 -15.65
N ILE A 124 -4.05 11.71 -15.10
CA ILE A 124 -3.70 12.55 -13.96
C ILE A 124 -2.34 13.21 -14.17
N THR A 125 -2.12 14.36 -13.56
CA THR A 125 -0.81 15.00 -13.50
C THR A 125 0.10 14.32 -12.46
N THR A 126 1.42 14.44 -12.61
CA THR A 126 2.38 13.86 -11.64
C THR A 126 2.18 14.40 -10.23
N PHE A 127 1.90 15.70 -10.09
CA PHE A 127 1.67 16.32 -8.79
C PHE A 127 0.42 15.76 -8.09
N ALA A 128 -0.71 15.71 -8.81
CA ALA A 128 -1.95 15.15 -8.25
C ALA A 128 -1.79 13.66 -7.92
N PHE A 129 -1.06 12.91 -8.75
CA PHE A 129 -0.71 11.52 -8.42
C PHE A 129 0.12 11.43 -7.14
N GLY A 130 1.07 12.33 -6.93
CA GLY A 130 1.88 12.36 -5.71
C GLY A 130 1.01 12.47 -4.45
N ILE A 131 0.00 13.33 -4.46
CA ILE A 131 -0.96 13.45 -3.36
C ILE A 131 -1.75 12.15 -3.16
N LEU A 132 -2.24 11.55 -4.25
CA LEU A 132 -2.97 10.27 -4.16
C LEU A 132 -2.08 9.14 -3.68
N ALA A 133 -0.81 9.10 -4.10
CA ALA A 133 0.14 8.08 -3.67
C ALA A 133 0.42 8.16 -2.16
N ILE A 134 0.55 9.37 -1.61
CA ILE A 134 0.66 9.57 -0.15
C ILE A 134 -0.63 9.11 0.54
N ALA A 135 -1.77 9.55 0.05
CA ALA A 135 -3.06 9.24 0.64
C ALA A 135 -3.31 7.73 0.70
N ILE A 136 -3.15 7.02 -0.42
CA ILE A 136 -3.36 5.57 -0.42
C ILE A 136 -2.19 4.83 0.23
N GLY A 137 -0.94 5.19 -0.05
CA GLY A 137 0.23 4.43 0.37
C GLY A 137 0.61 4.61 1.83
N SER A 138 0.26 5.74 2.46
CA SER A 138 0.68 6.01 3.85
C SER A 138 -0.48 6.27 4.81
N VAL A 139 -1.72 6.39 4.32
CA VAL A 139 -2.89 6.67 5.17
C VAL A 139 -3.96 5.60 5.03
N PHE A 140 -4.64 5.52 3.88
CA PHE A 140 -5.86 4.71 3.78
C PHE A 140 -5.59 3.20 3.86
N TRP A 141 -4.63 2.67 3.11
CA TRP A 141 -4.31 1.26 3.22
C TRP A 141 -3.76 0.92 4.61
N THR A 142 -3.02 1.85 5.23
CA THR A 142 -2.41 1.66 6.54
C THR A 142 -3.47 1.55 7.64
N ILE A 143 -4.53 2.36 7.56
CA ILE A 143 -5.69 2.27 8.45
C ILE A 143 -6.40 0.93 8.25
N ASP A 144 -6.63 0.52 7.01
CA ASP A 144 -7.27 -0.75 6.70
C ASP A 144 -6.43 -1.95 7.17
N ALA A 145 -5.11 -1.88 6.98
CA ALA A 145 -4.19 -2.87 7.52
C ALA A 145 -4.20 -2.93 9.06
N ALA A 146 -4.31 -1.77 9.72
CA ALA A 146 -4.46 -1.71 11.17
C ALA A 146 -5.76 -2.41 11.61
N TRP A 147 -6.82 -2.29 10.85
CA TRP A 147 -8.10 -2.93 11.16
C TRP A 147 -8.12 -4.42 10.88
N GLY A 148 -7.51 -4.86 9.78
CA GLY A 148 -7.58 -6.23 9.30
C GLY A 148 -6.40 -7.12 9.67
N TRP A 149 -5.22 -6.54 9.87
CA TRP A 149 -3.98 -7.29 10.12
C TRP A 149 -3.36 -7.08 11.49
N HIS A 150 -3.66 -5.97 12.15
CA HIS A 150 -3.14 -5.77 13.49
C HIS A 150 -3.76 -6.78 14.47
N PHE A 151 -2.97 -7.31 15.41
CA PHE A 151 -3.47 -8.30 16.38
C PHE A 151 -4.64 -7.77 17.25
N ASP A 152 -4.74 -6.45 17.44
CA ASP A 152 -5.88 -5.77 18.07
C ASP A 152 -6.85 -5.18 17.04
N GLY A 153 -6.72 -5.52 15.76
CA GLY A 153 -7.59 -5.03 14.71
C GLY A 153 -9.06 -5.40 14.96
N TRP A 154 -9.94 -4.41 14.91
CA TRP A 154 -11.35 -4.64 15.20
C TRP A 154 -12.01 -5.61 14.20
N MET A 155 -11.60 -5.57 12.94
CA MET A 155 -12.11 -6.52 11.94
C MET A 155 -11.69 -7.96 12.28
N LEU A 156 -10.45 -8.15 12.73
CA LEU A 156 -9.96 -9.44 13.18
C LEU A 156 -10.69 -9.90 14.45
N LYS A 157 -10.75 -9.04 15.49
CA LYS A 157 -11.28 -9.41 16.80
C LYS A 157 -12.80 -9.56 16.84
N ILE A 158 -13.53 -8.72 16.11
CA ILE A 158 -14.99 -8.67 16.17
C ILE A 158 -15.63 -9.48 15.04
N LEU A 159 -15.09 -9.37 13.82
CA LEU A 159 -15.67 -10.00 12.63
C LEU A 159 -15.01 -11.35 12.28
N GLY A 160 -13.90 -11.70 12.93
CA GLY A 160 -13.10 -12.87 12.53
C GLY A 160 -12.51 -12.75 11.13
N TYR A 161 -12.26 -11.51 10.68
CA TYR A 161 -11.69 -11.25 9.36
C TYR A 161 -10.32 -11.90 9.24
N HIS A 162 -10.10 -12.58 8.13
CA HIS A 162 -8.86 -13.25 7.82
C HIS A 162 -8.43 -12.94 6.40
N ASP A 163 -7.25 -12.36 6.25
CA ASP A 163 -6.64 -12.03 4.96
C ASP A 163 -5.17 -12.43 4.96
N ALA A 164 -4.90 -13.64 4.49
CA ALA A 164 -3.55 -14.20 4.49
C ALA A 164 -2.62 -13.59 3.43
N TYR A 165 -3.16 -12.97 2.37
CA TYR A 165 -2.38 -12.56 1.19
C TYR A 165 -2.71 -11.14 0.71
N ALA A 166 -3.24 -10.30 1.57
CA ALA A 166 -3.53 -8.90 1.28
C ALA A 166 -4.65 -8.68 0.24
N SER A 167 -5.53 -9.65 0.08
CA SER A 167 -6.64 -9.52 -0.88
C SER A 167 -7.56 -8.36 -0.54
N GLY A 168 -7.89 -8.19 0.75
CA GLY A 168 -8.68 -7.08 1.27
C GLY A 168 -7.81 -5.88 1.58
N VAL A 169 -6.91 -6.03 2.55
CA VAL A 169 -6.17 -4.91 3.15
C VAL A 169 -5.28 -4.13 2.18
N ILE A 170 -4.92 -4.69 1.02
CA ILE A 170 -4.16 -3.98 -0.01
C ILE A 170 -4.94 -3.91 -1.31
N HIS A 171 -5.35 -5.05 -1.88
CA HIS A 171 -5.89 -5.08 -3.23
C HIS A 171 -7.31 -4.53 -3.31
N ALA A 172 -8.20 -4.90 -2.40
CA ALA A 172 -9.56 -4.38 -2.41
C ALA A 172 -9.61 -2.89 -2.04
N ILE A 173 -8.84 -2.46 -1.03
CA ILE A 173 -8.79 -1.04 -0.66
C ILE A 173 -8.18 -0.18 -1.77
N ALA A 174 -7.07 -0.62 -2.39
CA ALA A 174 -6.47 0.10 -3.51
C ALA A 174 -7.37 0.11 -4.74
N GLY A 175 -8.07 -1.00 -5.02
CA GLY A 175 -9.04 -1.10 -6.11
C GLY A 175 -10.25 -0.21 -5.89
N GLY A 176 -10.82 -0.18 -4.69
CA GLY A 176 -11.93 0.71 -4.32
C GLY A 176 -11.54 2.18 -4.39
N PHE A 177 -10.35 2.53 -3.89
CA PHE A 177 -9.80 3.88 -3.99
C PHE A 177 -9.60 4.29 -5.46
N ALA A 178 -9.02 3.39 -6.28
CA ALA A 178 -8.86 3.63 -7.72
C ALA A 178 -10.19 3.83 -8.43
N LEU A 179 -11.21 3.03 -8.09
CA LEU A 179 -12.55 3.18 -8.64
C LEU A 179 -13.13 4.56 -8.32
N GLY A 180 -13.05 5.01 -7.07
CA GLY A 180 -13.51 6.35 -6.68
C GLY A 180 -12.81 7.46 -7.48
N VAL A 181 -11.49 7.36 -7.62
CA VAL A 181 -10.71 8.32 -8.43
C VAL A 181 -11.12 8.28 -9.91
N LEU A 182 -11.36 7.09 -10.47
CA LEU A 182 -11.78 6.94 -11.86
C LEU A 182 -13.17 7.50 -12.13
N MET A 183 -14.08 7.41 -11.19
CA MET A 183 -15.41 8.03 -11.31
C MET A 183 -15.32 9.56 -11.45
N VAL A 184 -14.33 10.18 -10.81
CA VAL A 184 -14.08 11.62 -10.92
C VAL A 184 -13.29 11.98 -12.19
N LEU A 185 -12.25 11.21 -12.52
CA LEU A 185 -11.38 11.51 -13.67
C LEU A 185 -12.02 11.19 -15.02
N GLY A 186 -12.93 10.23 -15.06
CA GLY A 186 -13.54 9.78 -16.29
C GLY A 186 -12.59 9.02 -17.23
N PRO A 187 -12.97 8.88 -18.52
CA PRO A 187 -12.21 8.12 -19.51
C PRO A 187 -10.94 8.84 -19.95
N ARG A 188 -9.97 8.08 -20.47
CA ARG A 188 -8.75 8.64 -21.08
C ARG A 188 -9.10 9.55 -22.26
N ILE A 189 -8.37 10.65 -22.40
CA ILE A 189 -8.53 11.57 -23.54
C ILE A 189 -8.37 10.81 -24.86
N GLY A 190 -9.37 10.92 -25.73
CA GLY A 190 -9.43 10.25 -27.03
C GLY A 190 -9.95 8.81 -26.98
N LYS A 191 -10.44 8.32 -25.82
CA LYS A 191 -11.07 7.00 -25.70
C LYS A 191 -12.36 6.90 -26.52
N PHE A 192 -13.10 7.98 -26.61
CA PHE A 192 -14.32 8.08 -27.41
C PHE A 192 -14.16 9.08 -28.55
N SER A 193 -14.82 8.83 -29.68
CA SER A 193 -14.94 9.78 -30.79
C SER A 193 -15.93 10.89 -30.44
N SER A 194 -16.04 11.88 -31.31
CA SER A 194 -17.08 12.92 -31.17
C SER A 194 -18.51 12.38 -31.30
N SER A 195 -18.67 11.20 -31.94
CA SER A 195 -19.93 10.46 -32.02
C SER A 195 -20.21 9.53 -30.84
N GLY A 196 -19.31 9.50 -29.84
CA GLY A 196 -19.43 8.60 -28.67
C GLY A 196 -18.88 7.18 -28.87
N GLU A 197 -18.44 6.86 -30.10
CA GLU A 197 -17.91 5.52 -30.39
C GLU A 197 -16.57 5.26 -29.68
N PRO A 198 -16.35 4.08 -29.04
CA PRO A 198 -15.14 3.76 -28.38
C PRO A 198 -13.98 3.51 -29.36
N ARG A 199 -12.85 4.14 -29.11
CA ARG A 199 -11.61 3.91 -29.87
C ARG A 199 -10.73 2.89 -29.17
N ASN A 200 -10.08 2.04 -29.97
CA ASN A 200 -9.08 1.13 -29.44
C ASN A 200 -7.79 1.89 -29.07
N ILE A 201 -7.45 1.90 -27.79
CA ILE A 201 -6.17 2.41 -27.29
C ILE A 201 -5.40 1.20 -26.76
N GLY A 202 -4.71 0.51 -27.68
CA GLY A 202 -3.87 -0.62 -27.32
C GLY A 202 -2.56 -0.22 -26.63
N PRO A 203 -1.88 -1.19 -26.00
CA PRO A 203 -0.56 -0.98 -25.40
C PRO A 203 0.45 -0.60 -26.48
N ARG A 204 1.33 0.35 -26.20
CA ARG A 204 2.34 0.78 -27.16
C ARG A 204 3.48 -0.23 -27.31
N ASN A 205 3.85 -0.87 -26.22
CA ASN A 205 4.93 -1.85 -26.21
C ASN A 205 4.50 -3.12 -25.47
N PRO A 206 3.93 -4.11 -26.18
CA PRO A 206 3.51 -5.38 -25.58
C PRO A 206 4.64 -6.16 -24.91
N TRP A 207 5.88 -6.03 -25.38
CA TRP A 207 7.04 -6.67 -24.76
C TRP A 207 7.32 -6.15 -23.35
N LEU A 208 7.29 -4.83 -23.17
CA LEU A 208 7.43 -4.23 -21.84
C LEU A 208 6.29 -4.64 -20.92
N VAL A 209 5.06 -4.71 -21.43
CA VAL A 209 3.91 -5.19 -20.67
C VAL A 209 4.14 -6.62 -20.19
N THR A 210 4.58 -7.51 -21.10
CA THR A 210 4.81 -8.93 -20.78
C THR A 210 5.96 -9.11 -19.79
N ILE A 211 7.09 -8.43 -20.01
CA ILE A 211 8.25 -8.51 -19.11
C ILE A 211 7.86 -7.95 -17.73
N GLY A 212 7.17 -6.82 -17.71
CA GLY A 212 6.67 -6.22 -16.46
C GLY A 212 5.76 -7.18 -15.70
N LEU A 213 4.86 -7.87 -16.40
CA LEU A 213 3.98 -8.89 -15.81
C LEU A 213 4.78 -10.04 -15.17
N PHE A 214 5.81 -10.57 -15.85
CA PHE A 214 6.65 -11.62 -15.28
C PHE A 214 7.43 -11.16 -14.05
N LEU A 215 7.91 -9.91 -14.03
CA LEU A 215 8.57 -9.36 -12.87
C LEU A 215 7.61 -9.20 -11.69
N ILE A 216 6.38 -8.73 -11.94
CA ILE A 216 5.32 -8.66 -10.92
C ILE A 216 5.04 -10.06 -10.39
N TYR A 217 4.81 -11.03 -11.27
CA TYR A 217 4.53 -12.42 -10.89
C TYR A 217 5.65 -13.02 -10.03
N THR A 218 6.90 -12.84 -10.45
CA THR A 218 8.07 -13.31 -9.67
C THR A 218 8.16 -12.61 -8.31
N GLY A 219 7.91 -11.32 -8.26
CA GLY A 219 7.94 -10.54 -7.04
C GLY A 219 6.86 -10.94 -6.03
N PHE A 220 5.71 -11.41 -6.51
CA PHE A 220 4.61 -11.88 -5.65
C PHE A 220 4.97 -13.09 -4.78
N TRP A 221 5.95 -13.89 -5.14
CA TRP A 221 6.47 -14.93 -4.24
C TRP A 221 7.03 -14.34 -2.94
N GLY A 222 7.78 -13.26 -3.05
CA GLY A 222 8.24 -12.52 -1.88
C GLY A 222 7.13 -11.79 -1.12
N PHE A 223 6.13 -11.30 -1.85
CA PHE A 223 4.95 -10.66 -1.27
C PHE A 223 4.13 -11.65 -0.42
N TYR A 224 3.81 -12.81 -0.94
CA TYR A 224 3.06 -13.83 -0.21
C TYR A 224 3.83 -14.35 1.00
N ALA A 225 5.14 -14.52 0.88
CA ALA A 225 5.97 -14.89 2.03
C ALA A 225 5.93 -13.82 3.14
N ALA A 226 5.97 -12.53 2.77
CA ALA A 226 5.88 -11.43 3.72
C ALA A 226 4.49 -11.33 4.39
N CYS A 227 3.42 -11.56 3.64
CA CYS A 227 2.06 -11.61 4.20
C CYS A 227 1.89 -12.75 5.22
N ASN A 228 2.45 -13.93 4.93
CA ASN A 228 2.36 -15.07 5.85
C ASN A 228 3.11 -14.87 7.16
N ILE A 229 4.22 -14.16 7.15
CA ILE A 229 4.95 -13.82 8.38
C ILE A 229 4.05 -13.00 9.31
N THR A 230 3.32 -12.02 8.78
CA THR A 230 2.36 -11.24 9.55
C THR A 230 1.23 -12.11 10.10
N CYS A 231 0.68 -12.98 9.29
CA CYS A 231 -0.41 -13.87 9.68
C CYS A 231 0.03 -14.88 10.76
N LEU A 232 1.18 -15.52 10.58
CA LEU A 232 1.66 -16.56 11.49
C LEU A 232 2.07 -16.04 12.88
N LEU A 233 2.55 -14.81 12.95
CA LEU A 233 2.99 -14.23 14.23
C LEU A 233 1.83 -13.75 15.11
N TYR A 234 0.66 -13.43 14.52
CA TYR A 234 -0.41 -12.76 15.25
C TYR A 234 -1.78 -13.44 15.19
N THR A 235 -2.00 -14.41 14.31
CA THR A 235 -3.35 -14.95 14.08
C THR A 235 -3.51 -16.44 14.33
N SER A 236 -2.45 -17.19 14.57
CA SER A 236 -2.57 -18.63 14.77
C SER A 236 -1.68 -19.09 15.92
N PRO A 237 -2.27 -19.61 17.01
CA PRO A 237 -1.56 -20.64 17.74
C PRO A 237 -1.26 -21.75 16.72
N SER A 238 -0.01 -22.15 16.66
CA SER A 238 0.41 -23.27 15.83
C SER A 238 -0.49 -24.47 16.14
N PRO A 239 -0.99 -25.20 15.14
CA PRO A 239 -1.71 -26.46 15.42
C PRO A 239 -0.88 -27.51 16.15
N ARG A 240 0.34 -27.16 16.52
CA ARG A 240 1.31 -28.02 17.24
C ARG A 240 1.57 -27.59 18.67
N ASP A 241 0.98 -26.48 19.13
CA ASP A 241 0.95 -26.04 20.52
C ASP A 241 -0.42 -26.36 21.13
#